data_31dbf36683d30325c4993e702ac3f092
#
_entry.id   31dbf36683d30325c4993e702ac3f092
#
_cell.length_a   1.000
_cell.length_b   1.000
_cell.length_c   1.000
_cell.angle_alpha   90.00
_cell.angle_beta   90.00
_cell.angle_gamma   90.00
#
_symmetry.space_group_name_H-M   'P 1'
#
loop_
_entity.id
_entity.type
_entity.pdbx_description
1 polymer ?
#
loop_
_entity_poly.entity_id
_entity_poly.type
_entity_poly.pdbx_seq_one_letter_code
_entity_poly.pdbx_strand_id
1 'polypeptide(L)'
;MKFLIIDNYDSFVYNIAQRLGELGVNSDVVRNDKITIAEIKNGNYDAIIISPGPGTPEDKKYFGICKDVIMELGSTTPILGVCLGHQGIIDCFGGKVVNAGNVRHGKTSLIKHYGDSLFNEVKNPFRATRYHSLVGDKTIIPDSLKITAVA
;
A
#
# COMPACT_ATOMS: atom_id res chain seq x y z
N MET A 1 -6.81 -9.35 -16.64
CA MET A 1 -6.96 -8.50 -15.43
C MET A 1 -6.44 -7.11 -15.74
N LYS A 2 -7.13 -6.10 -15.21
CA LYS A 2 -6.77 -4.69 -15.35
C LYS A 2 -6.68 -4.04 -13.97
N PHE A 3 -5.51 -3.49 -13.61
CA PHE A 3 -5.29 -2.87 -12.31
C PHE A 3 -5.18 -1.35 -12.44
N LEU A 4 -5.61 -0.63 -11.41
CA LEU A 4 -5.31 0.78 -11.23
C LEU A 4 -4.15 0.93 -10.25
N ILE A 5 -3.15 1.70 -10.59
CA ILE A 5 -2.11 2.15 -9.67
C ILE A 5 -2.33 3.64 -9.41
N ILE A 6 -2.64 3.98 -8.16
CA ILE A 6 -2.76 5.37 -7.73
C ILE A 6 -1.37 5.84 -7.32
N ASP A 7 -0.82 6.79 -8.08
CA ASP A 7 0.51 7.35 -7.88
C ASP A 7 0.48 8.51 -6.88
N ASN A 8 1.10 8.31 -5.73
CA ASN A 8 1.32 9.33 -4.70
C ASN A 8 2.60 10.16 -4.96
N TYR A 9 2.93 10.42 -6.22
CA TYR A 9 4.12 11.18 -6.63
C TYR A 9 5.43 10.51 -6.20
N ASP A 10 5.49 9.20 -6.38
CA ASP A 10 6.64 8.38 -5.99
C ASP A 10 7.47 7.92 -7.20
N SER A 11 8.79 7.91 -7.06
CA SER A 11 9.70 7.51 -8.14
C SER A 11 9.67 6.00 -8.45
N PHE A 12 9.17 5.17 -7.52
CA PHE A 12 9.10 3.71 -7.68
C PHE A 12 7.77 3.19 -8.25
N VAL A 13 6.81 4.07 -8.53
CA VAL A 13 5.48 3.65 -9.02
C VAL A 13 5.57 2.84 -10.31
N TYR A 14 6.44 3.22 -11.24
CA TYR A 14 6.62 2.49 -12.50
C TYR A 14 7.33 1.16 -12.32
N ASN A 15 8.09 0.94 -11.25
CA ASN A 15 8.61 -0.39 -10.92
C ASN A 15 7.47 -1.35 -10.54
N ILE A 16 6.42 -0.85 -9.90
CA ILE A 16 5.20 -1.63 -9.60
C ILE A 16 4.49 -1.97 -10.92
N ALA A 17 4.29 -0.98 -11.79
CA ALA A 17 3.65 -1.18 -13.10
C ALA A 17 4.42 -2.19 -13.97
N GLN A 18 5.74 -2.06 -14.02
CA GLN A 18 6.61 -3.00 -14.74
C GLN A 18 6.47 -4.43 -14.19
N ARG A 19 6.46 -4.56 -12.86
CA ARG A 19 6.31 -5.89 -12.23
C ARG A 19 4.97 -6.54 -12.54
N LEU A 20 3.89 -5.76 -12.57
CA LEU A 20 2.58 -6.25 -13.03
C LEU A 20 2.62 -6.67 -14.50
N GLY A 21 3.27 -5.87 -15.36
CA GLY A 21 3.44 -6.23 -16.78
C GLY A 21 4.21 -7.55 -16.99
N GLU A 22 5.26 -7.79 -16.20
CA GLU A 22 5.99 -9.07 -16.21
C GLU A 22 5.10 -10.27 -15.81
N LEU A 23 4.06 -10.02 -14.99
CA LEU A 23 3.05 -11.01 -14.60
C LEU A 23 1.87 -11.09 -15.58
N GLY A 24 1.93 -10.37 -16.71
CA GLY A 24 0.85 -10.33 -17.70
C GLY A 24 -0.39 -9.54 -17.29
N VAL A 25 -0.26 -8.64 -16.30
CA VAL A 25 -1.35 -7.79 -15.80
C VAL A 25 -1.24 -6.40 -16.42
N ASN A 26 -2.31 -5.94 -17.06
CA ASN A 26 -2.40 -4.56 -17.54
C ASN A 26 -2.66 -3.60 -16.38
N SER A 27 -1.98 -2.46 -16.35
CA SER A 27 -2.21 -1.45 -15.33
C SER A 27 -2.24 -0.04 -15.90
N ASP A 28 -3.19 0.76 -15.39
CA ASP A 28 -3.22 2.20 -15.57
C ASP A 28 -2.54 2.87 -14.37
N VAL A 29 -1.66 3.83 -14.61
CA VAL A 29 -1.01 4.63 -13.55
C VAL A 29 -1.59 6.04 -13.60
N VAL A 30 -2.25 6.45 -12.52
CA VAL A 30 -2.89 7.76 -12.44
C VAL A 30 -2.56 8.43 -11.11
N ARG A 31 -2.21 9.71 -11.14
CA ARG A 31 -1.89 10.47 -9.94
C ARG A 31 -3.09 10.64 -9.01
N ASN A 32 -2.84 10.66 -7.73
CA ASN A 32 -3.86 10.69 -6.67
C ASN A 32 -4.74 11.95 -6.66
N ASP A 33 -4.37 12.98 -7.43
CA ASP A 33 -5.11 14.24 -7.62
C ASP A 33 -5.69 14.38 -9.06
N LYS A 34 -5.56 13.34 -9.90
CA LYS A 34 -5.96 13.36 -11.32
C LYS A 34 -7.01 12.30 -11.68
N ILE A 35 -7.67 11.76 -10.70
CA ILE A 35 -8.74 10.77 -10.87
C ILE A 35 -9.82 10.97 -9.81
N THR A 36 -11.05 10.65 -10.14
CA THR A 36 -12.20 10.70 -9.24
C THR A 36 -12.71 9.30 -8.92
N ILE A 37 -13.48 9.15 -7.84
CA ILE A 37 -14.13 7.88 -7.49
C ILE A 37 -15.04 7.39 -8.62
N ALA A 38 -15.77 8.30 -9.27
CA ALA A 38 -16.65 7.96 -10.39
C ALA A 38 -15.86 7.37 -11.58
N GLU A 39 -14.72 7.95 -11.92
CA GLU A 39 -13.86 7.44 -12.99
C GLU A 39 -13.27 6.08 -12.62
N ILE A 40 -12.87 5.86 -11.36
CA ILE A 40 -12.39 4.56 -10.90
C ILE A 40 -13.49 3.50 -11.03
N LYS A 41 -14.71 3.79 -10.58
CA LYS A 41 -15.86 2.88 -10.70
C LYS A 41 -16.17 2.53 -12.16
N ASN A 42 -16.08 3.52 -13.05
CA ASN A 42 -16.33 3.32 -14.49
C ASN A 42 -15.17 2.62 -15.22
N GLY A 43 -13.97 2.62 -14.63
CA GLY A 43 -12.76 2.04 -15.22
C GLY A 43 -12.72 0.51 -15.23
N ASN A 44 -13.65 -0.14 -14.52
CA ASN A 44 -13.76 -1.61 -14.40
C ASN A 44 -12.43 -2.26 -14.01
N TYR A 45 -11.79 -1.76 -12.94
CA TYR A 45 -10.56 -2.31 -12.42
C TYR A 45 -10.82 -3.54 -11.54
N ASP A 46 -10.06 -4.60 -11.77
CA ASP A 46 -10.09 -5.84 -10.97
C ASP A 46 -9.43 -5.67 -9.59
N ALA A 47 -8.47 -4.76 -9.49
CA ALA A 47 -7.79 -4.40 -8.23
C ALA A 47 -7.18 -3.01 -8.31
N ILE A 48 -6.89 -2.43 -7.13
CA ILE A 48 -6.26 -1.12 -6.97
C ILE A 48 -4.96 -1.26 -6.18
N ILE A 49 -3.89 -0.62 -6.61
CA ILE A 49 -2.66 -0.50 -5.86
C ILE A 49 -2.46 0.96 -5.49
N ILE A 50 -2.28 1.24 -4.20
CA ILE A 50 -1.93 2.55 -3.68
C ILE A 50 -0.43 2.59 -3.47
N SER A 51 0.26 3.45 -4.20
CA SER A 51 1.73 3.48 -4.28
C SER A 51 2.38 4.01 -3.00
N PRO A 52 3.70 3.82 -2.86
CA PRO A 52 4.51 4.65 -1.97
C PRO A 52 4.32 6.14 -2.27
N GLY A 53 4.80 6.99 -1.39
CA GLY A 53 4.78 8.43 -1.58
C GLY A 53 5.41 9.18 -0.41
N PRO A 54 5.60 10.49 -0.55
CA PRO A 54 6.09 11.34 0.53
C PRO A 54 5.00 11.64 1.57
N GLY A 55 5.40 12.19 2.71
CA GLY A 55 4.49 12.68 3.75
C GLY A 55 3.84 11.58 4.59
N THR A 56 2.63 11.84 5.00
CA THR A 56 1.83 10.95 5.86
C THR A 56 0.42 10.75 5.30
N PRO A 57 -0.26 9.65 5.62
CA PRO A 57 -1.62 9.39 5.11
C PRO A 57 -2.67 10.36 5.66
N GLU A 58 -2.40 11.02 6.79
CA GLU A 58 -3.28 12.03 7.40
C GLU A 58 -3.31 13.33 6.59
N ASP A 59 -2.22 13.63 5.85
CA ASP A 59 -2.11 14.84 5.05
C ASP A 59 -2.69 14.64 3.64
N LYS A 60 -3.86 15.22 3.41
CA LYS A 60 -4.56 15.17 2.11
C LYS A 60 -3.71 15.65 0.93
N LYS A 61 -2.74 16.54 1.18
CA LYS A 61 -1.82 17.01 0.14
C LYS A 61 -0.99 15.87 -0.46
N TYR A 62 -0.61 14.90 0.36
CA TYR A 62 0.20 13.75 -0.07
C TYR A 62 -0.64 12.54 -0.42
N PHE A 63 -1.75 12.32 0.29
CA PHE A 63 -2.56 11.11 0.13
C PHE A 63 -3.75 11.27 -0.84
N GLY A 64 -4.12 12.50 -1.20
CA GLY A 64 -5.10 12.82 -2.23
C GLY A 64 -6.43 12.07 -2.04
N ILE A 65 -6.87 11.37 -3.09
CA ILE A 65 -8.12 10.60 -3.12
C ILE A 65 -8.00 9.22 -2.41
N CYS A 66 -6.78 8.80 -2.03
CA CYS A 66 -6.55 7.41 -1.57
C CYS A 66 -7.41 7.02 -0.36
N LYS A 67 -7.69 7.97 0.56
CA LYS A 67 -8.57 7.71 1.69
C LYS A 67 -9.99 7.37 1.25
N ASP A 68 -10.53 8.14 0.32
CA ASP A 68 -11.88 7.93 -0.22
C ASP A 68 -11.95 6.59 -0.97
N VAL A 69 -10.90 6.25 -1.73
CA VAL A 69 -10.77 4.95 -2.41
C VAL A 69 -10.80 3.79 -1.43
N ILE A 70 -10.03 3.85 -0.34
CA ILE A 70 -10.00 2.79 0.68
C ILE A 70 -11.37 2.62 1.31
N MET A 71 -11.99 3.72 1.72
CA MET A 71 -13.24 3.69 2.47
C MET A 71 -14.45 3.32 1.61
N GLU A 72 -14.52 3.80 0.34
CA GLU A 72 -15.67 3.57 -0.51
C GLU A 72 -15.56 2.29 -1.36
N LEU A 73 -14.35 1.89 -1.75
CA LEU A 73 -14.15 0.80 -2.70
C LEU A 73 -13.56 -0.46 -2.06
N GLY A 74 -12.93 -0.36 -0.90
CA GLY A 74 -12.21 -1.47 -0.27
C GLY A 74 -13.09 -2.67 0.11
N SER A 75 -14.41 -2.49 0.23
CA SER A 75 -15.34 -3.59 0.47
C SER A 75 -15.70 -4.39 -0.79
N THR A 76 -15.48 -3.83 -1.97
CA THR A 76 -15.90 -4.42 -3.27
C THR A 76 -14.74 -4.68 -4.22
N THR A 77 -13.63 -3.96 -4.04
CA THR A 77 -12.45 -4.04 -4.92
C THR A 77 -11.22 -4.33 -4.07
N PRO A 78 -10.43 -5.37 -4.37
CA PRO A 78 -9.17 -5.64 -3.67
C PRO A 78 -8.22 -4.44 -3.76
N ILE A 79 -7.65 -4.03 -2.61
CA ILE A 79 -6.70 -2.92 -2.53
C ILE A 79 -5.39 -3.40 -1.91
N LEU A 80 -4.27 -3.15 -2.59
CA LEU A 80 -2.92 -3.33 -2.06
C LEU A 80 -2.30 -1.97 -1.76
N GLY A 81 -1.95 -1.71 -0.52
CA GLY A 81 -1.16 -0.52 -0.14
C GLY A 81 0.33 -0.84 -0.02
N VAL A 82 1.18 -0.03 -0.65
CA VAL A 82 2.64 -0.15 -0.54
C VAL A 82 3.20 1.09 0.16
N CYS A 83 3.97 0.93 1.23
CA CYS A 83 4.58 1.99 2.04
C CYS A 83 3.53 3.01 2.50
N LEU A 84 3.45 4.21 1.91
CA LEU A 84 2.42 5.21 2.23
C LEU A 84 1.00 4.64 2.06
N GLY A 85 0.75 3.86 1.01
CA GLY A 85 -0.53 3.19 0.81
C GLY A 85 -0.88 2.19 1.92
N HIS A 86 0.09 1.42 2.40
CA HIS A 86 -0.08 0.52 3.55
C HIS A 86 -0.36 1.30 4.83
N GLN A 87 0.35 2.40 5.07
CA GLN A 87 0.11 3.28 6.21
C GLN A 87 -1.29 3.90 6.15
N GLY A 88 -1.75 4.28 4.95
CA GLY A 88 -3.09 4.80 4.72
C GLY A 88 -4.19 3.81 5.04
N ILE A 89 -4.01 2.52 4.73
CA ILE A 89 -4.96 1.48 5.13
C ILE A 89 -5.03 1.41 6.67
N ILE A 90 -3.90 1.41 7.36
CA ILE A 90 -3.87 1.40 8.84
C ILE A 90 -4.63 2.61 9.40
N ASP A 91 -4.34 3.81 8.91
CA ASP A 91 -5.00 5.06 9.34
C ASP A 91 -6.51 5.05 9.08
N CYS A 92 -6.94 4.63 7.89
CA CYS A 92 -8.35 4.58 7.51
C CYS A 92 -9.19 3.67 8.40
N PHE A 93 -8.61 2.59 8.90
CA PHE A 93 -9.28 1.65 9.81
C PHE A 93 -9.09 1.97 11.28
N GLY A 94 -8.50 3.13 11.62
CA GLY A 94 -8.37 3.61 13.01
C GLY A 94 -7.13 3.13 13.75
N GLY A 95 -6.17 2.53 13.04
CA GLY A 95 -4.84 2.26 13.57
C GLY A 95 -4.01 3.54 13.62
N LYS A 96 -2.82 3.46 14.19
CA LYS A 96 -1.93 4.61 14.34
C LYS A 96 -0.64 4.41 13.55
N VAL A 97 -0.22 5.46 12.84
CA VAL A 97 1.06 5.53 12.14
C VAL A 97 2.01 6.40 12.94
N VAL A 98 3.20 5.88 13.25
CA VAL A 98 4.17 6.54 14.12
C VAL A 98 5.57 6.50 13.51
N ASN A 99 6.47 7.36 14.01
CA ASN A 99 7.87 7.28 13.63
C ASN A 99 8.48 5.94 14.07
N ALA A 100 9.18 5.29 13.15
CA ALA A 100 9.97 4.11 13.49
C ALA A 100 11.10 4.51 14.44
N GLY A 101 11.26 3.81 15.57
CA GLY A 101 12.33 4.08 16.53
C GLY A 101 13.75 3.94 15.93
N ASN A 102 13.88 3.16 14.86
CA ASN A 102 15.11 3.02 14.06
C ASN A 102 14.77 3.25 12.59
N VAL A 103 15.03 4.45 12.11
CA VAL A 103 14.89 4.77 10.67
C VAL A 103 15.91 3.94 9.88
N ARG A 104 15.39 3.15 8.93
CA ARG A 104 16.21 2.34 8.02
C ARG A 104 15.90 2.75 6.59
N HIS A 105 16.87 3.38 5.94
CA HIS A 105 16.77 3.79 4.54
C HIS A 105 17.80 3.03 3.71
N GLY A 106 17.33 2.26 2.72
CA GLY A 106 18.21 1.45 1.87
C GLY A 106 18.88 0.26 2.58
N LYS A 107 18.46 -0.11 3.81
CA LYS A 107 18.98 -1.26 4.55
C LYS A 107 17.98 -2.41 4.52
N THR A 108 18.48 -3.63 4.53
CA THR A 108 17.65 -4.83 4.58
C THR A 108 17.31 -5.24 6.01
N SER A 109 16.15 -5.85 6.19
CA SER A 109 15.73 -6.53 7.41
C SER A 109 15.22 -7.93 7.09
N LEU A 110 15.27 -8.81 8.09
CA LEU A 110 14.58 -10.09 8.02
C LEU A 110 13.10 -9.84 8.37
N ILE A 111 12.23 -10.29 7.49
CA ILE A 111 10.78 -10.23 7.66
C ILE A 111 10.29 -11.62 8.04
N LYS A 112 9.60 -11.72 9.17
CA LYS A 112 8.95 -12.94 9.62
C LYS A 112 7.45 -12.83 9.34
N HIS A 113 6.88 -13.77 8.59
CA HIS A 113 5.45 -13.84 8.35
C HIS A 113 4.79 -14.99 9.12
N TYR A 114 3.47 -14.93 9.27
CA TYR A 114 2.70 -15.88 10.06
C TYR A 114 1.94 -16.92 9.21
N GLY A 115 2.36 -17.12 7.96
CA GLY A 115 1.80 -18.15 7.07
C GLY A 115 0.47 -17.79 6.42
N ASP A 116 0.16 -16.49 6.33
CA ASP A 116 -1.00 -16.02 5.57
C ASP A 116 -0.84 -16.31 4.08
N SER A 117 -1.96 -16.49 3.36
CA SER A 117 -1.97 -16.86 1.94
C SER A 117 -1.21 -15.87 1.04
N LEU A 118 -1.12 -14.61 1.45
CA LEU A 118 -0.31 -13.58 0.77
C LEU A 118 1.18 -13.97 0.68
N PHE A 119 1.66 -14.81 1.58
CA PHE A 119 3.06 -15.26 1.67
C PHE A 119 3.26 -16.72 1.21
N ASN A 120 2.31 -17.27 0.45
CA ASN A 120 2.49 -18.59 -0.15
C ASN A 120 3.77 -18.62 -0.98
N GLU A 121 4.57 -19.68 -0.80
CA GLU A 121 5.87 -19.88 -1.46
C GLU A 121 6.95 -18.84 -1.10
N VAL A 122 6.67 -17.90 -0.21
CA VAL A 122 7.67 -16.95 0.30
C VAL A 122 8.42 -17.60 1.45
N LYS A 123 9.76 -17.59 1.38
CA LYS A 123 10.63 -18.13 2.45
C LYS A 123 10.37 -17.39 3.77
N ASN A 124 10.33 -18.10 4.90
CA ASN A 124 10.14 -17.52 6.23
C ASN A 124 11.33 -17.82 7.16
N PRO A 125 12.08 -16.84 7.63
CA PRO A 125 12.01 -15.42 7.27
C PRO A 125 12.60 -15.14 5.89
N PHE A 126 12.16 -14.02 5.27
CA PHE A 126 12.78 -13.52 4.05
C PHE A 126 13.45 -12.16 4.29
N ARG A 127 14.38 -11.79 3.41
CA ARG A 127 15.08 -10.51 3.49
C ARG A 127 14.42 -9.50 2.55
N ALA A 128 14.06 -8.33 3.08
CA ALA A 128 13.52 -7.22 2.29
C ALA A 128 14.22 -5.90 2.61
N THR A 129 14.29 -5.03 1.61
CA THR A 129 14.85 -3.68 1.73
C THR A 129 13.77 -2.75 2.31
N ARG A 130 14.20 -1.83 3.17
CA ARG A 130 13.34 -0.84 3.83
C ARG A 130 13.73 0.57 3.43
N TYR A 131 12.70 1.39 3.09
CA TYR A 131 12.85 2.79 2.69
C TYR A 131 11.85 3.70 3.43
N HIS A 132 11.46 3.36 4.65
CA HIS A 132 10.44 4.09 5.38
C HIS A 132 10.95 4.57 6.75
N SER A 133 10.43 5.73 7.17
CA SER A 133 10.63 6.30 8.52
C SER A 133 9.39 6.14 9.40
N LEU A 134 8.24 5.82 8.82
CA LEU A 134 6.98 5.61 9.52
C LEU A 134 6.59 4.13 9.51
N VAL A 135 5.90 3.71 10.58
CA VAL A 135 5.37 2.35 10.76
C VAL A 135 3.99 2.38 11.40
N GLY A 136 3.19 1.35 11.15
CA GLY A 136 2.00 1.11 11.94
C GLY A 136 2.38 0.74 13.38
N ASP A 137 1.76 1.38 14.36
CA ASP A 137 1.94 1.02 15.77
C ASP A 137 1.24 -0.30 16.05
N LYS A 138 2.03 -1.37 16.24
CA LYS A 138 1.50 -2.72 16.51
C LYS A 138 0.70 -2.84 17.81
N THR A 139 0.78 -1.84 18.70
CA THR A 139 0.03 -1.82 19.95
C THR A 139 -1.35 -1.17 19.78
N ILE A 140 -1.57 -0.50 18.65
CA ILE A 140 -2.81 0.22 18.31
C ILE A 140 -3.26 -0.23 16.90
N ILE A 141 -3.39 -1.54 16.69
CA ILE A 141 -3.97 -2.09 15.47
C ILE A 141 -5.42 -2.45 15.77
N PRO A 142 -6.39 -1.95 15.02
CA PRO A 142 -7.80 -2.26 15.21
C PRO A 142 -8.10 -3.72 14.85
N ASP A 143 -9.16 -4.29 15.45
CA ASP A 143 -9.58 -5.69 15.22
C ASP A 143 -9.94 -6.00 13.77
N SER A 144 -10.27 -4.97 12.98
CA SER A 144 -10.53 -5.09 11.54
C SER A 144 -9.28 -5.37 10.71
N LEU A 145 -8.07 -5.21 11.27
CA LEU A 145 -6.80 -5.45 10.60
C LEU A 145 -6.03 -6.58 11.28
N LYS A 146 -5.41 -7.43 10.46
CA LYS A 146 -4.56 -8.54 10.93
C LYS A 146 -3.10 -8.27 10.58
N ILE A 147 -2.23 -8.37 11.57
CA ILE A 147 -0.78 -8.36 11.31
C ILE A 147 -0.39 -9.74 10.77
N THR A 148 0.08 -9.78 9.52
CA THR A 148 0.47 -11.03 8.83
C THR A 148 1.98 -11.19 8.73
N ALA A 149 2.76 -10.11 8.89
CA ALA A 149 4.22 -10.15 8.92
C ALA A 149 4.80 -8.99 9.75
N VAL A 150 6.02 -9.17 10.24
CA VAL A 150 6.78 -8.16 11.02
C VAL A 150 8.25 -8.14 10.60
N ALA A 151 8.90 -6.97 10.80
CA ALA A 151 10.32 -6.74 10.54
C ALA A 151 11.12 -6.66 11.85
#